data_4420435bc5e21e63ec1c5f66919499b7
#
_entry.id   4420435bc5e21e63ec1c5f66919499b7
#
_cell.length_a   1.000
_cell.length_b   1.000
_cell.length_c   1.000
_cell.angle_alpha   90.00
_cell.angle_beta   90.00
_cell.angle_gamma   90.00
#
_symmetry.space_group_name_H-M   'P 1'
#
loop_
_entity.id
_entity.type
_entity.pdbx_description
1 polymer ?
#
loop_
_entity_poly.entity_id
_entity_poly.type
_entity_poly.pdbx_seq_one_letter_code
_entity_poly.pdbx_strand_id
1 'polypeptide(L)'
;MVREELKNYLPHREPMLLVDDVAVDEGISTGHYQVRGDEFFLQGHFPGYPVVPGVILCEIMGQCSCALVLEELPGRLTFYAGLDNVRFKNQVRPGDLLTVTAHIASRRGLTFFIDAEARVDGKLCAKGTLIFMLVDKPE
;
A
#
# COMPACT_ATOMS: atom_id res chain seq x y z
N MET A 1 3.85 -9.62 -9.96
CA MET A 1 2.42 -9.83 -10.18
C MET A 1 1.78 -8.53 -10.65
N VAL A 2 0.97 -8.63 -11.66
CA VAL A 2 0.19 -7.48 -12.15
C VAL A 2 -1.14 -7.39 -11.41
N ARG A 3 -1.85 -6.27 -11.62
CA ARG A 3 -3.10 -5.94 -10.91
C ARG A 3 -4.13 -7.08 -10.91
N GLU A 4 -4.36 -7.70 -12.05
CA GLU A 4 -5.37 -8.78 -12.15
C GLU A 4 -4.97 -10.02 -11.35
N GLU A 5 -3.68 -10.35 -11.31
CA GLU A 5 -3.19 -11.46 -10.50
C GLU A 5 -3.32 -11.16 -9.01
N LEU A 6 -3.11 -9.89 -8.61
CA LEU A 6 -3.22 -9.46 -7.22
C LEU A 6 -4.63 -9.64 -6.67
N LYS A 7 -5.66 -9.59 -7.51
CA LYS A 7 -7.05 -9.82 -7.10
C LYS A 7 -7.29 -11.22 -6.55
N ASN A 8 -6.41 -12.17 -6.82
CA ASN A 8 -6.49 -13.51 -6.25
C ASN A 8 -6.06 -13.55 -4.77
N TYR A 9 -5.37 -12.53 -4.31
CA TYR A 9 -4.83 -12.45 -2.95
C TYR A 9 -5.45 -11.31 -2.14
N LEU A 10 -5.67 -10.16 -2.79
CA LEU A 10 -6.26 -8.98 -2.15
C LEU A 10 -7.78 -9.00 -2.33
N PRO A 11 -8.56 -8.77 -1.26
CA PRO A 11 -10.01 -8.63 -1.38
C PRO A 11 -10.44 -7.31 -2.00
N HIS A 12 -9.53 -6.35 -2.06
CA HIS A 12 -9.79 -5.01 -2.60
C HIS A 12 -10.23 -5.07 -4.06
N ARG A 13 -11.15 -4.20 -4.45
CA ARG A 13 -11.59 -4.00 -5.82
C ARG A 13 -11.70 -2.51 -6.10
N GLU A 14 -11.68 -2.13 -7.36
CA GLU A 14 -11.88 -0.75 -7.73
C GLU A 14 -13.16 -0.20 -7.09
N PRO A 15 -13.17 1.01 -6.53
CA PRO A 15 -12.11 2.03 -6.60
C PRO A 15 -11.05 1.95 -5.50
N MET A 16 -11.09 0.94 -4.62
CA MET A 16 -10.16 0.80 -3.49
C MET A 16 -8.95 -0.09 -3.79
N LEU A 17 -8.82 -0.63 -4.97
CA LEU A 17 -7.61 -1.38 -5.37
C LEU A 17 -6.58 -0.38 -5.88
N LEU A 18 -5.57 -0.11 -5.06
CA LEU A 18 -4.59 0.97 -5.25
C LEU A 18 -3.17 0.43 -5.42
N VAL A 19 -3.03 -0.57 -6.26
CA VAL A 19 -1.75 -1.16 -6.60
C VAL A 19 -1.82 -1.67 -8.05
N ASP A 20 -0.80 -1.38 -8.84
CA ASP A 20 -0.74 -1.80 -10.24
C ASP A 20 0.08 -3.07 -10.42
N ASP A 21 1.19 -3.18 -9.71
CA ASP A 21 2.04 -4.36 -9.73
C ASP A 21 2.88 -4.46 -8.46
N VAL A 22 3.31 -5.67 -8.13
CA VAL A 22 4.17 -5.94 -6.98
C VAL A 22 5.11 -7.10 -7.31
N ALA A 23 6.35 -6.99 -6.87
CA ALA A 23 7.31 -8.08 -6.89
C ALA A 23 8.09 -8.14 -5.59
N VAL A 24 8.51 -9.34 -5.20
CA VAL A 24 9.36 -9.54 -4.01
C VAL A 24 10.67 -10.14 -4.45
N ASP A 25 11.77 -9.58 -3.96
CA ASP A 25 13.11 -10.11 -4.17
C ASP A 25 13.89 -9.95 -2.86
N GLU A 26 14.46 -11.05 -2.39
CA GLU A 26 15.27 -11.09 -1.16
C GLU A 26 14.60 -10.41 0.05
N GLY A 27 13.31 -10.65 0.22
CA GLY A 27 12.54 -10.12 1.36
C GLY A 27 12.13 -8.66 1.21
N ILE A 28 12.36 -8.05 0.05
CA ILE A 28 11.94 -6.67 -0.22
C ILE A 28 10.84 -6.68 -1.27
N SER A 29 9.69 -6.10 -0.91
CA SER A 29 8.60 -5.88 -1.84
C SER A 29 8.79 -4.55 -2.55
N THR A 30 8.60 -4.54 -3.86
CA THR A 30 8.56 -3.33 -4.67
C THR A 30 7.25 -3.31 -5.42
N GLY A 31 6.41 -2.32 -5.13
CA GLY A 31 5.11 -2.16 -5.76
C GLY A 31 4.98 -0.79 -6.41
N HIS A 32 4.06 -0.68 -7.36
CA HIS A 32 3.82 0.55 -8.08
C HIS A 32 2.33 0.89 -8.10
N TYR A 33 2.05 2.17 -8.04
CA TYR A 33 0.72 2.70 -8.32
C TYR A 33 0.84 4.01 -9.10
N GLN A 34 0.21 4.04 -10.28
CA GLN A 34 0.13 5.24 -11.12
C GLN A 34 -1.10 6.05 -10.71
N VAL A 35 -0.88 7.26 -10.21
CA VAL A 35 -1.98 8.18 -9.90
C VAL A 35 -2.53 8.72 -11.20
N ARG A 36 -3.82 8.50 -11.46
CA ARG A 36 -4.44 8.82 -12.75
C ARG A 36 -5.02 10.22 -12.79
N GLY A 37 -5.73 10.61 -11.73
CA GLY A 37 -6.35 11.93 -11.61
C GLY A 37 -7.86 11.89 -11.45
N ASP A 38 -8.48 10.75 -11.75
CA ASP A 38 -9.93 10.56 -11.65
C ASP A 38 -10.34 9.79 -10.38
N GLU A 39 -9.40 9.45 -9.53
CA GLU A 39 -9.68 8.69 -8.32
C GLU A 39 -10.59 9.48 -7.38
N PHE A 40 -11.47 8.75 -6.66
CA PHE A 40 -12.46 9.36 -5.76
C PHE A 40 -11.82 10.22 -4.66
N PHE A 41 -10.64 9.81 -4.17
CA PHE A 41 -9.96 10.50 -3.07
C PHE A 41 -9.31 11.84 -3.49
N LEU A 42 -9.25 12.13 -4.77
CA LEU A 42 -8.77 13.41 -5.28
C LEU A 42 -9.90 14.44 -5.41
N GLN A 43 -11.14 13.97 -5.45
CA GLN A 43 -12.30 14.84 -5.60
C GLN A 43 -12.54 15.60 -4.29
N GLY A 44 -12.31 16.91 -4.32
CA GLY A 44 -12.44 17.75 -3.14
C GLY A 44 -11.19 17.83 -2.25
N HIS A 45 -10.11 17.18 -2.64
CA HIS A 45 -8.86 17.19 -1.84
C HIS A 45 -7.67 17.64 -2.69
N PHE A 46 -7.59 18.89 -3.07
CA PHE A 46 -8.46 20.04 -2.80
C PHE A 46 -9.01 20.58 -4.12
N PRO A 47 -10.13 21.32 -4.13
CA PRO A 47 -10.66 21.88 -5.38
C PRO A 47 -9.60 22.71 -6.11
N GLY A 48 -9.34 22.37 -7.39
CA GLY A 48 -8.31 23.05 -8.20
C GLY A 48 -6.88 22.70 -7.84
N TYR A 49 -6.65 21.90 -6.80
CA TYR A 49 -5.30 21.48 -6.36
C TYR A 49 -5.35 20.05 -5.82
N PRO A 50 -5.52 19.05 -6.70
CA PRO A 50 -5.65 17.66 -6.26
C PRO A 50 -4.31 17.12 -5.74
N VAL A 51 -4.34 16.55 -4.53
CA VAL A 51 -3.22 15.84 -3.92
C VAL A 51 -3.73 14.55 -3.28
N VAL A 52 -2.93 13.51 -3.30
CA VAL A 52 -3.30 12.24 -2.66
C VAL A 52 -3.28 12.44 -1.14
N PRO A 53 -4.40 12.17 -0.44
CA PRO A 53 -4.42 12.28 1.01
C PRO A 53 -3.39 11.34 1.66
N GLY A 54 -2.78 11.80 2.77
CA GLY A 54 -1.76 11.02 3.47
C GLY A 54 -2.25 9.63 3.88
N VAL A 55 -3.49 9.53 4.35
CA VAL A 55 -4.06 8.22 4.74
C VAL A 55 -4.20 7.27 3.55
N ILE A 56 -4.41 7.81 2.35
CA ILE A 56 -4.44 7.00 1.12
C ILE A 56 -3.03 6.54 0.75
N LEU A 57 -2.01 7.35 0.99
CA LEU A 57 -0.62 6.90 0.80
C LEU A 57 -0.32 5.71 1.71
N CYS A 58 -0.81 5.71 2.94
CA CYS A 58 -0.69 4.57 3.85
C CYS A 58 -1.39 3.33 3.27
N GLU A 59 -2.56 3.50 2.67
CA GLU A 59 -3.29 2.40 2.05
C GLU A 59 -2.55 1.85 0.84
N ILE A 60 -2.01 2.72 -0.02
CA ILE A 60 -1.19 2.32 -1.17
C ILE A 60 0.04 1.54 -0.71
N MET A 61 0.75 2.05 0.31
CA MET A 61 1.92 1.35 0.87
C MET A 61 1.54 -0.04 1.39
N GLY A 62 0.38 -0.14 2.06
CA GLY A 62 -0.11 -1.41 2.57
C GLY A 62 -0.40 -2.42 1.47
N GLN A 63 -1.11 -2.01 0.45
CA GLN A 63 -1.44 -2.90 -0.66
C GLN A 63 -0.19 -3.33 -1.44
N CYS A 64 0.76 -2.42 -1.64
CA CYS A 64 2.04 -2.73 -2.28
C CYS A 64 2.92 -3.66 -1.45
N SER A 65 2.62 -3.85 -0.17
CA SER A 65 3.37 -4.75 0.72
C SER A 65 2.79 -6.16 0.77
N CYS A 66 1.66 -6.42 0.13
CA CYS A 66 0.92 -7.69 0.24
C CYS A 66 1.76 -8.90 -0.18
N ALA A 67 2.68 -8.74 -1.12
CA ALA A 67 3.50 -9.85 -1.60
C ALA A 67 4.44 -10.41 -0.53
N LEU A 68 4.69 -9.65 0.54
CA LEU A 68 5.51 -10.12 1.67
C LEU A 68 4.82 -11.20 2.49
N VAL A 69 3.49 -11.31 2.39
CA VAL A 69 2.69 -12.22 3.21
C VAL A 69 1.79 -13.12 2.35
N LEU A 70 2.11 -13.31 1.08
CA LEU A 70 1.27 -14.07 0.15
C LEU A 70 0.91 -15.46 0.64
N GLU A 71 1.84 -16.16 1.29
CA GLU A 71 1.62 -17.52 1.77
C GLU A 71 0.59 -17.56 2.90
N GLU A 72 0.43 -16.46 3.61
CA GLU A 72 -0.48 -16.37 4.76
C GLU A 72 -1.87 -15.86 4.36
N LEU A 73 -2.04 -15.29 3.16
CA LEU A 73 -3.27 -14.63 2.74
C LEU A 73 -4.45 -15.54 2.41
N PRO A 74 -4.26 -16.75 1.83
CA PRO A 74 -5.43 -17.56 1.46
C PRO A 74 -6.34 -17.84 2.66
N GLY A 75 -7.63 -17.53 2.48
CA GLY A 75 -8.64 -17.69 3.54
C GLY A 75 -8.63 -16.59 4.60
N ARG A 76 -7.84 -15.53 4.43
CA ARG A 76 -7.70 -14.47 5.41
C ARG A 76 -7.92 -13.08 4.81
N LEU A 77 -8.25 -12.13 5.68
CA LEU A 77 -8.31 -10.71 5.38
C LEU A 77 -7.20 -10.00 6.13
N THR A 78 -6.68 -8.94 5.54
CA THR A 78 -5.67 -8.09 6.15
C THR A 78 -6.32 -6.83 6.68
N PHE A 79 -6.12 -6.56 7.97
CA PHE A 79 -6.57 -5.33 8.60
C PHE A 79 -5.40 -4.54 9.15
N TYR A 80 -5.46 -3.23 9.05
CA TYR A 80 -4.54 -2.37 9.77
C TYR A 80 -4.82 -2.50 11.27
N ALA A 81 -3.79 -2.85 12.04
CA ALA A 81 -3.83 -2.83 13.49
C ALA A 81 -3.21 -1.55 14.03
N GLY A 82 -2.38 -0.90 13.24
CA GLY A 82 -1.77 0.37 13.65
C GLY A 82 -0.83 0.92 12.59
N LEU A 83 -0.40 2.15 12.82
CA LEU A 83 0.60 2.86 12.04
C LEU A 83 1.57 3.50 13.02
N ASP A 84 2.86 3.35 12.80
CA ASP A 84 3.88 3.85 13.70
C ASP A 84 4.92 4.67 12.95
N ASN A 85 5.32 5.81 13.53
CA ASN A 85 6.33 6.70 12.95
C ASN A 85 6.07 7.09 11.50
N VAL A 86 4.81 7.28 11.13
CA VAL A 86 4.47 7.68 9.77
C VAL A 86 4.82 9.16 9.57
N ARG A 87 5.49 9.44 8.46
CA ARG A 87 5.89 10.79 8.06
C ARG A 87 5.55 11.01 6.59
N PHE A 88 5.03 12.20 6.29
CA PHE A 88 4.73 12.64 4.94
C PHE A 88 5.69 13.77 4.59
N LYS A 89 6.51 13.57 3.56
CA LYS A 89 7.63 14.47 3.21
C LYS A 89 7.36 15.31 1.97
N ASN A 90 6.65 14.76 0.99
CA ASN A 90 6.36 15.43 -0.26
C ASN A 90 4.96 15.04 -0.74
N GLN A 91 4.32 15.97 -1.43
CA GLN A 91 2.99 15.75 -2.00
C GLN A 91 3.05 14.79 -3.19
N VAL A 92 1.97 14.02 -3.35
CA VAL A 92 1.77 13.14 -4.50
C VAL A 92 0.56 13.65 -5.27
N ARG A 93 0.71 13.81 -6.57
CA ARG A 93 -0.26 14.47 -7.44
C ARG A 93 -0.64 13.60 -8.63
N PRO A 94 -1.74 13.92 -9.33
CA PRO A 94 -2.09 13.23 -10.58
C PRO A 94 -0.91 13.19 -11.55
N GLY A 95 -0.70 12.02 -12.16
CA GLY A 95 0.41 11.80 -13.08
C GLY A 95 1.65 11.21 -12.40
N ASP A 96 1.74 11.25 -11.08
CA ASP A 96 2.88 10.69 -10.36
C ASP A 96 2.82 9.16 -10.34
N LEU A 97 3.96 8.52 -10.56
CA LEU A 97 4.13 7.08 -10.36
C LEU A 97 4.77 6.84 -9.01
N LEU A 98 4.01 6.24 -8.09
CA LEU A 98 4.52 5.84 -6.79
C LEU A 98 5.26 4.52 -6.89
N THR A 99 6.46 4.49 -6.33
CA THR A 99 7.22 3.26 -6.10
C THR A 99 7.29 3.04 -4.59
N VAL A 100 6.75 1.91 -4.15
CA VAL A 100 6.73 1.54 -2.73
C VAL A 100 7.69 0.39 -2.51
N THR A 101 8.63 0.57 -1.59
CA THR A 101 9.51 -0.51 -1.12
C THR A 101 9.18 -0.83 0.32
N ALA A 102 9.15 -2.12 0.66
CA ALA A 102 8.77 -2.56 1.99
C ALA A 102 9.46 -3.86 2.37
N HIS A 103 9.64 -4.07 3.67
CA HIS A 103 10.16 -5.33 4.21
C HIS A 103 9.52 -5.60 5.57
N ILE A 104 9.48 -6.87 5.97
CA ILE A 104 8.99 -7.27 7.29
C ILE A 104 10.08 -6.96 8.31
N ALA A 105 9.82 -6.02 9.22
CA ALA A 105 10.72 -5.67 10.29
C ALA A 105 10.62 -6.67 11.44
N SER A 106 9.40 -7.11 11.77
CA SER A 106 9.16 -8.14 12.78
C SER A 106 7.78 -8.75 12.60
N ARG A 107 7.52 -9.84 13.31
CA ARG A 107 6.29 -10.58 13.20
C ARG A 107 5.96 -11.26 14.53
N ARG A 108 4.69 -11.25 14.92
CA ARG A 108 4.17 -12.00 16.07
C ARG A 108 2.92 -12.77 15.64
N GLY A 109 3.05 -14.08 15.40
CA GLY A 109 1.93 -14.87 14.87
C GLY A 109 1.49 -14.31 13.52
N LEU A 110 0.25 -13.86 13.43
CA LEU A 110 -0.34 -13.26 12.23
C LEU A 110 -0.38 -11.73 12.28
N THR A 111 0.39 -11.12 13.18
CA THR A 111 0.60 -9.67 13.23
C THR A 111 1.97 -9.35 12.64
N PHE A 112 1.99 -8.52 11.61
CA PHE A 112 3.20 -8.16 10.86
C PHE A 112 3.50 -6.69 11.02
N PHE A 113 4.78 -6.39 11.28
CA PHE A 113 5.33 -5.03 11.35
C PHE A 113 6.17 -4.82 10.11
N ILE A 114 5.70 -3.97 9.22
CA ILE A 114 6.29 -3.78 7.90
C ILE A 114 6.79 -2.35 7.77
N ASP A 115 8.09 -2.18 7.53
CA ASP A 115 8.64 -0.88 7.22
C ASP A 115 8.48 -0.62 5.73
N ALA A 116 7.93 0.54 5.39
CA ALA A 116 7.62 0.90 4.01
C ALA A 116 7.99 2.35 3.71
N GLU A 117 8.36 2.58 2.45
CA GLU A 117 8.63 3.90 1.90
C GLU A 117 7.94 4.03 0.55
N ALA A 118 7.39 5.23 0.29
CA ALA A 118 6.80 5.58 -1.00
C ALA A 118 7.56 6.74 -1.61
N ARG A 119 7.97 6.58 -2.87
CA ARG A 119 8.76 7.59 -3.60
C ARG A 119 8.15 7.90 -4.95
N VAL A 120 8.37 9.14 -5.41
CA VAL A 120 8.09 9.57 -6.77
C VAL A 120 9.37 10.16 -7.34
N ASP A 121 9.85 9.61 -8.45
CA ASP A 121 11.10 10.04 -9.09
C ASP A 121 12.29 10.07 -8.11
N GLY A 122 12.37 9.05 -7.24
CA GLY A 122 13.42 8.94 -6.23
C GLY A 122 13.22 9.82 -5.00
N LYS A 123 12.21 10.67 -4.97
CA LYS A 123 11.94 11.61 -3.88
C LYS A 123 11.01 10.97 -2.87
N LEU A 124 11.40 10.94 -1.60
CA LEU A 124 10.60 10.36 -0.54
C LEU A 124 9.33 11.17 -0.32
N CYS A 125 8.18 10.51 -0.43
CA CYS A 125 6.87 11.12 -0.20
C CYS A 125 6.27 10.71 1.14
N ALA A 126 6.40 9.43 1.50
CA ALA A 126 5.89 8.91 2.78
C ALA A 126 6.74 7.75 3.25
N LYS A 127 6.79 7.56 4.57
CA LYS A 127 7.43 6.38 5.18
C LYS A 127 6.79 6.09 6.53
N GLY A 128 6.91 4.85 6.98
CA GLY A 128 6.43 4.46 8.31
C GLY A 128 6.49 2.96 8.51
N THR A 129 6.08 2.55 9.70
CA THR A 129 5.87 1.14 10.02
C THR A 129 4.38 0.85 9.96
N LEU A 130 4.02 -0.09 9.10
CA LEU A 130 2.64 -0.53 8.89
C LEU A 130 2.44 -1.79 9.72
N ILE A 131 1.40 -1.79 10.57
CA ILE A 131 1.10 -2.93 11.43
C ILE A 131 -0.17 -3.58 10.91
N PHE A 132 -0.04 -4.82 10.42
CA PHE A 132 -1.15 -5.58 9.86
C PHE A 132 -1.46 -6.79 10.71
N MET A 133 -2.74 -7.10 10.82
CA MET A 133 -3.22 -8.33 11.43
C MET A 133 -4.00 -9.12 10.38
N LEU A 134 -3.64 -10.39 10.20
CA LEU A 134 -4.36 -11.29 9.32
C LEU A 134 -5.41 -12.04 10.14
N VAL A 135 -6.66 -11.97 9.69
CA VAL A 135 -7.78 -12.64 10.35
C VAL A 135 -8.50 -13.56 9.38
N ASP A 136 -9.06 -14.65 9.89
CA ASP A 136 -9.79 -15.58 9.04
C ASP A 136 -11.04 -14.92 8.46
N LYS A 137 -11.33 -15.23 7.19
CA LYS A 137 -12.56 -14.75 6.55
C LYS A 137 -13.77 -15.34 7.26
N PRO A 138 -14.88 -14.57 7.37
CA PRO A 138 -16.15 -15.11 7.87
C PRO A 138 -16.60 -16.25 6.95
N GLU A 139 -17.23 -17.24 7.53
CA GLU A 139 -17.86 -18.35 6.81
C GLU A 139 -19.14 -17.92 6.09
#